data_63ab2b9549a8c0ab230f090932cdad66
#
_entry.id   63ab2b9549a8c0ab230f090932cdad66
#
_cell.length_a   1.000
_cell.length_b   1.000
_cell.length_c   1.000
_cell.angle_alpha   90.00
_cell.angle_beta   90.00
_cell.angle_gamma   90.00
#
_symmetry.space_group_name_H-M   'P 1'
#
loop_
_entity.id
_entity.type
_entity.pdbx_description
1 polymer ?
#
loop_
_entity_poly.entity_id
_entity_poly.type
_entity_poly.pdbx_seq_one_letter_code
_entity_poly.pdbx_strand_id
1 'polypeptide(L)'
;MKRWFLLAALVGTTASAHHGWSEYNADKPLTLSGTIAESGYMQPHGFVRLKTADKTWLVVLAPPGRMENRGLPKENLAVGGQATVYGYPHRTKGDELRAERITIKDKTTELR
;
A
#
# COMPACT_ATOMS: atom_id res chain seq x y z
N MET A 1 29.55 -37.10 21.88
CA MET A 1 29.30 -36.59 21.64
C MET A 1 28.60 -35.87 21.06
N LYS A 2 28.28 -35.65 20.76
CA LYS A 2 27.83 -35.06 20.36
C LYS A 2 27.05 -34.18 19.99
N ARG A 3 26.71 -33.72 19.78
CA ARG A 3 26.13 -33.02 19.55
C ARG A 3 25.53 -32.20 19.02
N TRP A 4 25.17 -31.78 18.81
CA TRP A 4 24.72 -31.10 18.47
C TRP A 4 23.95 -30.28 18.01
N PHE A 5 23.61 -29.83 17.73
CA PHE A 5 23.05 -29.18 17.41
C PHE A 5 22.41 -28.30 16.91
N LEU A 6 22.10 -27.78 16.64
CA LEU A 6 21.69 -27.09 16.29
C LEU A 6 21.04 -26.35 15.80
N LEU A 7 20.74 -25.84 15.47
CA LEU A 7 20.26 -25.22 15.11
C LEU A 7 19.50 -24.56 14.67
N ALA A 8 19.25 -24.15 14.32
CA ALA A 8 18.69 -23.61 14.01
C ALA A 8 17.98 -22.85 13.65
N ALA A 9 17.78 -22.45 13.39
CA ALA A 9 17.23 -21.75 13.13
C ALA A 9 16.58 -20.94 12.75
N LEU A 10 16.40 -20.56 12.46
CA LEU A 10 15.95 -19.88 12.18
C LEU A 10 15.23 -19.20 11.76
N VAL A 11 15.00 -18.76 11.54
CA VAL A 11 14.45 -18.28 11.24
C VAL A 11 13.74 -17.49 10.82
N GLY A 12 13.57 -17.15 10.51
CA GLY A 12 13.10 -16.44 10.03
C GLY A 12 12.20 -15.81 9.94
N THR A 13 11.91 -15.46 9.92
CA THR A 13 11.25 -14.79 9.97
C THR A 13 10.80 -13.76 9.45
N THR A 14 11.08 -13.35 9.32
CA THR A 14 11.04 -12.37 8.69
C THR A 14 10.03 -12.10 7.92
N ALA A 15 9.69 -12.90 7.41
CA ALA A 15 8.73 -12.73 6.49
C ALA A 15 7.65 -11.93 6.94
N SER A 16 7.39 -12.03 8.13
CA SER A 16 6.28 -11.37 8.58
C SER A 16 6.31 -9.96 8.30
N ALA A 17 7.44 -9.48 8.24
CA ALA A 17 7.52 -8.09 8.07
C ALA A 17 7.07 -7.68 6.74
N HIS A 18 6.93 -8.61 5.92
CA HIS A 18 6.65 -8.22 4.68
C HIS A 18 5.32 -8.48 4.35
N HIS A 19 4.55 -7.59 4.49
CA HIS A 19 3.24 -7.64 4.08
C HIS A 19 3.28 -7.57 2.60
N GLY A 20 3.54 -8.63 2.03
CA GLY A 20 3.62 -8.69 0.60
C GLY A 20 2.25 -8.66 -0.03
N TRP A 21 2.24 -8.73 -1.33
CA TRP A 21 1.00 -8.67 -2.09
C TRP A 21 0.08 -9.84 -1.78
N SER A 22 0.62 -10.93 -1.22
CA SER A 22 -0.20 -12.09 -0.90
C SER A 22 -1.24 -11.84 0.19
N GLU A 23 -1.09 -10.77 0.96
CA GLU A 23 -2.11 -10.42 1.95
C GLU A 23 -3.32 -9.76 1.32
N TYR A 24 -3.26 -9.46 0.05
CA TYR A 24 -4.32 -8.76 -0.66
C TYR A 24 -4.93 -9.69 -1.70
N ASN A 25 -6.23 -9.54 -1.92
CA ASN A 25 -6.95 -10.45 -2.80
C ASN A 25 -6.95 -9.95 -4.23
N ALA A 26 -6.02 -10.46 -5.03
CA ALA A 26 -5.87 -10.05 -6.41
C ALA A 26 -7.04 -10.51 -7.29
N ASP A 27 -7.88 -11.41 -6.79
CA ASP A 27 -9.03 -11.87 -7.56
C ASP A 27 -10.20 -10.88 -7.47
N LYS A 28 -10.10 -9.88 -6.62
CA LYS A 28 -11.21 -8.94 -6.41
C LYS A 28 -10.72 -7.49 -6.48
N PRO A 29 -10.20 -7.07 -7.61
CA PRO A 29 -9.70 -5.69 -7.70
C PRO A 29 -10.82 -4.67 -7.54
N LEU A 30 -10.50 -3.55 -6.94
CA LEU A 30 -11.43 -2.46 -6.73
C LEU A 30 -10.87 -1.17 -7.30
N THR A 31 -11.77 -0.33 -7.78
CA THR A 31 -11.43 1.04 -8.15
C THR A 31 -12.16 1.95 -7.17
N LEU A 32 -11.42 2.77 -6.45
CA LEU A 32 -11.99 3.64 -5.44
C LEU A 32 -11.66 5.08 -5.78
N SER A 33 -12.64 5.95 -5.70
CA SER A 33 -12.43 7.38 -5.90
C SER A 33 -12.88 8.13 -4.67
N GLY A 34 -12.15 9.14 -4.29
CA GLY A 34 -12.51 9.91 -3.11
C GLY A 34 -11.56 11.05 -2.84
N THR A 35 -11.65 11.55 -1.63
CA THR A 35 -10.86 12.69 -1.18
C THR A 35 -9.79 12.20 -0.20
N ILE A 36 -8.58 12.68 -0.35
CA ILE A 36 -7.49 12.33 0.56
C ILE A 36 -7.74 13.03 1.89
N ALA A 37 -7.99 12.24 2.94
CA ALA A 37 -8.21 12.76 4.28
C ALA A 37 -6.91 12.82 5.07
N GLU A 38 -5.96 11.99 4.73
CA GLU A 38 -4.67 11.93 5.39
C GLU A 38 -3.68 11.28 4.45
N SER A 39 -2.42 11.64 4.50
CA SER A 39 -1.40 10.99 3.69
C SER A 39 -0.10 10.88 4.47
N GLY A 40 0.67 9.87 4.13
CA GLY A 40 2.00 9.66 4.69
C GLY A 40 2.95 9.29 3.58
N TYR A 41 4.16 9.81 3.66
CA TYR A 41 5.16 9.59 2.62
C TYR A 41 6.41 9.05 3.30
N MET A 42 6.35 7.80 3.73
CA MET A 42 7.36 7.21 4.60
C MET A 42 7.73 5.81 4.18
N GLN A 43 8.83 5.31 4.69
CA GLN A 43 9.22 3.93 4.54
C GLN A 43 8.42 3.07 5.53
N PRO A 44 8.09 1.85 5.19
CA PRO A 44 8.42 1.17 3.92
C PRO A 44 7.47 1.50 2.79
N HIS A 45 6.32 2.10 3.07
CA HIS A 45 5.35 2.48 2.06
C HIS A 45 4.66 3.77 2.45
N GLY A 46 4.43 4.63 1.48
CA GLY A 46 3.50 5.72 1.67
C GLY A 46 2.07 5.22 1.70
N PHE A 47 1.17 6.06 2.12
CA PHE A 47 -0.25 5.71 2.18
C PHE A 47 -1.11 6.95 2.03
N VAL A 48 -2.37 6.74 1.72
CA VAL A 48 -3.38 7.77 1.88
C VAL A 48 -4.58 7.15 2.57
N ARG A 49 -5.29 7.95 3.37
CA ARG A 49 -6.61 7.57 3.84
C ARG A 49 -7.57 8.25 2.90
N LEU A 50 -8.29 7.45 2.14
CA LEU A 50 -9.15 7.93 1.07
C LEU A 50 -10.60 7.83 1.51
N LYS A 51 -11.25 8.98 1.60
CA LYS A 51 -12.65 9.01 2.00
C LYS A 51 -13.50 8.86 0.76
N THR A 52 -14.17 7.73 0.67
CA THR A 52 -15.07 7.44 -0.45
C THR A 52 -16.52 7.62 -0.02
N ALA A 53 -17.45 7.30 -0.90
CA ALA A 53 -18.86 7.47 -0.60
C ALA A 53 -19.33 6.62 0.58
N ASP A 54 -18.73 5.44 0.77
CA ASP A 54 -19.19 4.53 1.82
C ASP A 54 -18.32 4.52 3.07
N LYS A 55 -17.03 4.76 2.95
CA LYS A 55 -16.14 4.72 4.12
C LYS A 55 -14.77 5.31 3.79
N THR A 56 -13.93 5.40 4.81
CA THR A 56 -12.54 5.83 4.62
C THR A 56 -11.66 4.59 4.54
N TRP A 57 -10.90 4.51 3.47
CA TRP A 57 -10.00 3.38 3.21
C TRP A 57 -8.58 3.74 3.53
N LEU A 58 -7.84 2.80 4.12
CA LEU A 58 -6.39 2.91 4.20
C LEU A 58 -5.84 2.35 2.89
N VAL A 59 -5.25 3.20 2.09
CA VAL A 59 -4.70 2.80 0.80
C VAL A 59 -3.19 2.78 0.90
N VAL A 60 -2.60 1.60 0.82
CA VAL A 60 -1.15 1.43 0.88
C VAL A 60 -0.60 1.66 -0.51
N LEU A 61 0.37 2.55 -0.62
CA LEU A 61 0.94 2.95 -1.90
C LEU A 61 2.27 2.22 -2.15
N ALA A 62 3.34 2.96 -2.33
CA ALA A 62 4.65 2.40 -2.66
C ALA A 62 5.72 3.06 -1.81
N PRO A 63 6.94 2.55 -1.83
CA PRO A 63 8.03 3.24 -1.14
C PRO A 63 8.23 4.63 -1.72
N PRO A 64 8.53 5.62 -0.89
CA PRO A 64 8.67 7.01 -1.35
C PRO A 64 9.62 7.19 -2.53
N GLY A 65 10.75 6.50 -2.52
CA GLY A 65 11.71 6.64 -3.61
C GLY A 65 11.13 6.24 -4.96
N ARG A 66 10.34 5.17 -4.96
CA ARG A 66 9.70 4.72 -6.20
C ARG A 66 8.68 5.74 -6.67
N MET A 67 7.89 6.27 -5.75
CA MET A 67 6.87 7.24 -6.11
C MET A 67 7.53 8.51 -6.66
N GLU A 68 8.58 8.97 -6.01
CA GLU A 68 9.28 10.14 -6.48
C GLU A 68 9.87 9.95 -7.86
N ASN A 69 10.52 8.81 -8.08
CA ASN A 69 11.11 8.52 -9.38
C ASN A 69 10.09 8.40 -10.49
N ARG A 70 8.86 8.09 -10.14
CA ARG A 70 7.79 7.94 -11.12
C ARG A 70 6.92 9.18 -11.23
N GLY A 71 7.35 10.27 -10.63
CA GLY A 71 6.66 11.56 -10.78
C GLY A 71 5.48 11.75 -9.85
N LEU A 72 5.48 11.09 -8.69
CA LEU A 72 4.46 11.27 -7.69
C LEU A 72 5.12 11.75 -6.40
N PRO A 73 5.52 13.01 -6.32
CA PRO A 73 6.13 13.52 -5.10
C PRO A 73 5.09 13.74 -4.01
N LYS A 74 5.57 13.92 -2.79
CA LYS A 74 4.72 14.06 -1.62
C LYS A 74 3.62 15.11 -1.80
N GLU A 75 3.95 16.21 -2.44
CA GLU A 75 3.00 17.32 -2.61
C GLU A 75 1.76 16.91 -3.39
N ASN A 76 1.86 15.90 -4.23
CA ASN A 76 0.73 15.46 -5.02
C ASN A 76 -0.30 14.68 -4.19
N LEU A 77 0.07 14.30 -2.97
CA LEU A 77 -0.83 13.55 -2.09
C LEU A 77 -1.43 14.45 -1.01
N ALA A 78 -1.67 15.70 -1.36
CA ALA A 78 -2.13 16.68 -0.37
C ALA A 78 -3.53 16.37 0.14
N VAL A 79 -3.74 16.58 1.42
CA VAL A 79 -5.04 16.43 2.05
C VAL A 79 -6.04 17.36 1.34
N GLY A 80 -7.22 16.84 1.07
CA GLY A 80 -8.24 17.58 0.34
C GLY A 80 -8.22 17.31 -1.15
N GLY A 81 -7.17 16.69 -1.66
CA GLY A 81 -7.10 16.38 -3.08
C GLY A 81 -7.95 15.19 -3.45
N GLN A 82 -8.33 15.11 -4.70
CA GLN A 82 -9.10 13.98 -5.22
C GLN A 82 -8.15 12.94 -5.80
N ALA A 83 -8.46 11.68 -5.58
CA ALA A 83 -7.66 10.60 -6.12
C ALA A 83 -8.52 9.43 -6.49
N THR A 84 -8.07 8.67 -7.48
CA THR A 84 -8.67 7.40 -7.85
C THR A 84 -7.59 6.35 -7.75
N VAL A 85 -7.87 5.25 -7.06
CA VAL A 85 -6.91 4.17 -6.91
C VAL A 85 -7.51 2.89 -7.44
N TYR A 86 -6.65 2.06 -8.02
CA TYR A 86 -7.01 0.72 -8.47
C TYR A 86 -6.11 -0.23 -7.70
N GLY A 87 -6.69 -1.20 -7.04
CA GLY A 87 -5.89 -2.13 -6.25
C GLY A 87 -6.70 -3.26 -5.69
N TYR A 88 -6.16 -3.90 -4.64
CA TYR A 88 -6.69 -5.15 -4.13
C TYR A 88 -7.01 -5.03 -2.65
N PRO A 89 -8.20 -5.46 -2.24
CA PRO A 89 -8.57 -5.38 -0.83
C PRO A 89 -7.77 -6.35 0.01
N HIS A 90 -7.49 -5.96 1.22
CA HIS A 90 -6.83 -6.85 2.18
C HIS A 90 -7.77 -8.04 2.45
N ARG A 91 -7.20 -9.22 2.61
CA ARG A 91 -8.01 -10.43 2.78
C ARG A 91 -8.80 -10.45 4.05
N THR A 92 -8.35 -9.74 5.09
CA THR A 92 -9.02 -9.76 6.39
C THR A 92 -9.38 -8.39 6.94
N LYS A 93 -8.68 -7.32 6.50
CA LYS A 93 -8.97 -5.98 7.00
C LYS A 93 -9.89 -5.28 6.04
N GLY A 94 -11.12 -5.08 6.46
CA GLY A 94 -12.18 -4.65 5.55
C GLY A 94 -12.09 -3.22 5.01
N ASP A 95 -11.16 -2.42 5.51
CA ASP A 95 -11.00 -1.04 5.06
C ASP A 95 -9.59 -0.75 4.52
N GLU A 96 -8.87 -1.79 4.14
CA GLU A 96 -7.50 -1.61 3.63
C GLU A 96 -7.39 -2.10 2.19
N LEU A 97 -6.66 -1.37 1.36
CA LEU A 97 -6.46 -1.70 -0.04
C LEU A 97 -4.99 -1.47 -0.38
N ARG A 98 -4.38 -2.37 -1.15
CA ARG A 98 -3.05 -2.14 -1.68
C ARG A 98 -3.18 -1.68 -3.12
N ALA A 99 -2.71 -0.47 -3.40
CA ALA A 99 -2.91 0.11 -4.72
C ALA A 99 -1.86 -0.38 -5.72
N GLU A 100 -2.35 -0.77 -6.88
CA GLU A 100 -1.52 -1.08 -8.03
C GLU A 100 -1.14 0.22 -8.74
N ARG A 101 -2.07 1.18 -8.78
CA ARG A 101 -1.85 2.49 -9.39
C ARG A 101 -2.75 3.54 -8.78
N ILE A 102 -2.35 4.79 -8.91
CA ILE A 102 -3.12 5.92 -8.42
C ILE A 102 -3.19 6.99 -9.50
N THR A 103 -4.36 7.59 -9.65
CA THR A 103 -4.57 8.66 -10.62
C THR A 103 -4.93 9.95 -9.89
N ILE A 104 -4.17 10.99 -10.13
CA ILE A 104 -4.42 12.32 -9.56
C ILE A 104 -4.31 13.31 -10.71
N LYS A 105 -5.38 14.09 -10.91
CA LYS A 105 -5.39 15.13 -11.97
C LYS A 105 -4.95 14.57 -13.32
N ASP A 106 -5.61 13.53 -13.74
CA ASP A 106 -5.36 12.93 -15.05
C ASP A 106 -3.99 12.26 -15.22
N LYS A 107 -3.20 12.20 -14.16
CA LYS A 107 -1.92 11.50 -14.24
C LYS A 107 -1.99 10.20 -13.43
N THR A 108 -1.72 9.10 -14.10
CA THR A 108 -1.70 7.79 -13.44
C THR A 108 -0.26 7.38 -13.16
N THR A 109 0.00 6.98 -11.94
CA THR A 109 1.31 6.50 -11.52
C THR A 109 1.18 5.03 -11.13
N GLU A 110 2.00 4.17 -11.74
CA GLU A 110 2.07 2.76 -11.37
C GLU A 110 2.88 2.64 -10.09
N LEU A 111 2.37 1.84 -9.16
CA LEU A 111 2.97 1.77 -7.83
C LEU A 111 3.70 0.46 -7.57
N ARG A 112 3.41 -0.59 -8.33
CA ARG A 112 4.01 -1.89 -8.10
C ARG A 112 5.38 -2.07 -8.74
#